data_00929dfcac18daaffa2d6a031afb491c
#
_entry.id   00929dfcac18daaffa2d6a031afb491c
#
_cell.length_a   1.000
_cell.length_b   1.000
_cell.length_c   1.000
_cell.angle_alpha   90.00
_cell.angle_beta   90.00
_cell.angle_gamma   90.00
#
_symmetry.space_group_name_H-M   'P 1'
#
loop_
_entity.id
_entity.type
_entity.pdbx_description
1 polymer ?
#
loop_
_entity_poly.entity_id
_entity_poly.type
_entity_poly.pdbx_seq_one_letter_code
_entity_poly.pdbx_strand_id
1 'polypeptide(L)'
;NYIFNKDNNGFSVLYTWFKDALLEKNGIVKVYWDDSEKVEQETYENLSDYEYDLLMLESDIKVISEEKFPDEYALTRLEQLKQEAALNGQEIEDAPTPYLHNCIIKRTRNTGKVKIENIPPEEFLIQRSAKSIEEANFVAHRVMKTRSDLIEMGYDQDIIDDLPTTNGILLDDERLQRVSDIDETPFNDAPDDSTTEIEVYECYVKVDMDGDGVAELRKIICAGTGFVILDNMPCDFIPFCSLT
;
A
#
# COMPACT_ATOMS: atom_id res chain seq x y z
N ASN A 1 21.09 4.50 11.11
CA ASN A 1 21.18 5.92 10.68
C ASN A 1 20.58 6.19 9.30
N TYR A 2 20.76 5.32 8.28
CA TYR A 2 20.22 5.54 6.94
C TYR A 2 18.68 5.49 6.96
N ILE A 3 18.10 4.39 7.41
CA ILE A 3 16.63 4.18 7.50
C ILE A 3 15.96 5.33 8.26
N PHE A 4 16.52 5.72 9.41
CA PHE A 4 15.94 6.76 10.24
C PHE A 4 16.05 8.16 9.59
N ASN A 5 17.27 8.56 9.17
CA ASN A 5 17.51 9.93 8.72
C ASN A 5 17.16 10.19 7.24
N LYS A 6 17.31 9.18 6.35
CA LYS A 6 17.09 9.34 4.91
C LYS A 6 15.71 8.92 4.50
N ASP A 7 15.28 7.72 4.93
CA ASP A 7 14.01 7.17 4.47
C ASP A 7 12.81 7.76 5.24
N ASN A 8 13.01 8.18 6.50
CA ASN A 8 11.95 8.62 7.40
C ASN A 8 12.07 10.07 7.90
N ASN A 9 13.01 10.87 7.38
CA ASN A 9 13.21 12.23 7.86
C ASN A 9 13.33 12.31 9.40
N GLY A 10 14.27 11.56 9.96
CA GLY A 10 14.39 11.30 11.39
C GLY A 10 14.43 12.53 12.29
N PHE A 11 14.97 13.66 11.79
CA PHE A 11 14.94 14.92 12.53
C PHE A 11 13.51 15.42 12.78
N SER A 12 12.66 15.41 11.77
CA SER A 12 11.27 15.83 11.90
C SER A 12 10.49 14.91 12.84
N VAL A 13 10.72 13.60 12.73
CA VAL A 13 10.11 12.61 13.62
C VAL A 13 10.48 12.88 15.07
N LEU A 14 11.78 13.03 15.39
CA LEU A 14 12.23 13.33 16.74
C LEU A 14 11.70 14.66 17.26
N TYR A 15 11.74 15.70 16.43
CA TYR A 15 11.26 17.02 16.84
C TYR A 15 9.78 16.97 17.22
N THR A 16 8.93 16.36 16.39
CA THR A 16 7.50 16.24 16.68
C THR A 16 7.24 15.35 17.89
N TRP A 17 7.91 14.21 17.98
CA TRP A 17 7.78 13.27 19.10
C TRP A 17 8.11 13.92 20.44
N PHE A 18 9.25 14.64 20.54
CA PHE A 18 9.61 15.39 21.75
C PHE A 18 8.66 16.55 22.03
N LYS A 19 8.22 17.26 20.99
CA LYS A 19 7.26 18.35 21.14
C LYS A 19 5.95 17.86 21.75
N ASP A 20 5.39 16.78 21.22
CA ASP A 20 4.14 16.21 21.70
C ASP A 20 4.30 15.68 23.14
N ALA A 21 5.41 14.98 23.43
CA ALA A 21 5.69 14.53 24.79
C ALA A 21 5.79 15.69 25.81
N LEU A 22 6.37 16.83 25.43
CA LEU A 22 6.52 17.99 26.32
C LEU A 22 5.23 18.78 26.46
N LEU A 23 4.42 18.91 25.43
CA LEU A 23 3.17 19.68 25.43
C LEU A 23 1.98 18.87 25.94
N GLU A 24 1.82 17.66 25.42
CA GLU A 24 0.68 16.78 25.68
C GLU A 24 0.98 15.72 26.76
N LYS A 25 2.22 15.70 27.30
CA LYS A 25 2.75 14.70 28.25
C LYS A 25 2.81 13.29 27.70
N ASN A 26 2.59 13.10 26.40
CA ASN A 26 2.64 11.82 25.73
C ASN A 26 2.96 12.04 24.25
N GLY A 27 4.06 11.51 23.80
CA GLY A 27 4.43 11.47 22.38
C GLY A 27 4.37 10.02 21.89
N ILE A 28 3.73 9.78 20.77
CA ILE A 28 3.57 8.44 20.19
C ILE A 28 4.21 8.38 18.82
N VAL A 29 4.94 7.29 18.57
CA VAL A 29 5.52 6.95 17.27
C VAL A 29 5.13 5.53 16.90
N LYS A 30 4.71 5.34 15.66
CA LYS A 30 4.45 4.02 15.05
C LYS A 30 5.63 3.62 14.17
N VAL A 31 6.09 2.38 14.31
CA VAL A 31 7.15 1.79 13.50
C VAL A 31 6.60 0.54 12.82
N TYR A 32 6.52 0.55 11.49
CA TYR A 32 5.95 -0.56 10.75
C TYR A 32 6.64 -0.76 9.41
N TRP A 33 6.40 -1.91 8.81
CA TRP A 33 6.82 -2.20 7.45
C TRP A 33 5.75 -1.67 6.49
N ASP A 34 6.15 -0.81 5.56
CA ASP A 34 5.30 -0.28 4.49
C ASP A 34 5.57 -1.09 3.22
N ASP A 35 4.62 -1.93 2.83
CA ASP A 35 4.68 -2.79 1.64
C ASP A 35 4.31 -2.04 0.36
N SER A 36 4.64 -0.77 0.26
CA SER A 36 4.31 0.01 -0.92
C SER A 36 4.92 -0.61 -2.18
N GLU A 37 4.08 -0.79 -3.18
CA GLU A 37 4.46 -1.21 -4.52
C GLU A 37 4.59 0.01 -5.43
N LYS A 38 5.71 0.09 -6.16
CA LYS A 38 5.88 1.09 -7.19
C LYS A 38 5.56 0.47 -8.54
N VAL A 39 4.57 1.05 -9.19
CA VAL A 39 4.14 0.62 -10.51
C VAL A 39 4.74 1.56 -11.55
N GLU A 40 5.55 1.01 -12.45
CA GLU A 40 6.16 1.73 -13.56
C GLU A 40 5.64 1.16 -14.88
N GLN A 41 5.32 2.04 -15.82
CA GLN A 41 4.97 1.65 -17.17
C GLN A 41 6.21 1.82 -18.04
N GLU A 42 6.61 0.75 -18.73
CA GLU A 42 7.75 0.71 -19.64
C GLU A 42 7.26 0.35 -21.05
N THR A 43 7.85 0.98 -22.06
CA THR A 43 7.55 0.72 -23.47
C THR A 43 8.78 0.14 -24.14
N TYR A 44 8.63 -0.98 -24.81
CA TYR A 44 9.67 -1.65 -25.56
C TYR A 44 9.28 -1.72 -27.02
N GLU A 45 10.24 -1.41 -27.89
CA GLU A 45 10.05 -1.43 -29.33
C GLU A 45 11.07 -2.37 -30.00
N ASN A 46 10.60 -3.09 -31.00
CA ASN A 46 11.43 -3.99 -31.85
C ASN A 46 12.17 -5.09 -31.06
N LEU A 47 11.53 -5.63 -30.00
CA LEU A 47 12.07 -6.81 -29.32
C LEU A 47 11.99 -8.03 -30.23
N SER A 48 13.08 -8.79 -30.32
CA SER A 48 13.04 -10.12 -30.96
C SER A 48 12.19 -11.10 -30.15
N ASP A 49 11.73 -12.20 -30.79
CA ASP A 49 10.98 -13.26 -30.09
C ASP A 49 11.73 -13.74 -28.83
N TYR A 50 13.05 -13.86 -28.90
CA TYR A 50 13.86 -14.28 -27.75
C TYR A 50 13.89 -13.25 -26.60
N GLU A 51 14.04 -11.96 -26.92
CA GLU A 51 14.05 -10.89 -25.91
C GLU A 51 12.68 -10.72 -25.27
N TYR A 52 11.61 -10.87 -26.07
CA TYR A 52 10.25 -10.86 -25.57
C TYR A 52 9.98 -12.03 -24.61
N ASP A 53 10.40 -13.25 -24.99
CA ASP A 53 10.26 -14.42 -24.13
C ASP A 53 11.04 -14.27 -22.82
N LEU A 54 12.26 -13.71 -22.88
CA LEU A 54 13.04 -13.40 -21.67
C LEU A 54 12.31 -12.39 -20.76
N LEU A 55 11.74 -11.36 -21.35
CA LEU A 55 10.98 -10.36 -20.63
C LEU A 55 9.76 -11.01 -19.93
N MET A 56 9.08 -11.92 -20.60
CA MET A 56 7.90 -12.63 -20.06
C MET A 56 8.23 -13.63 -18.96
N LEU A 57 9.48 -14.01 -18.77
CA LEU A 57 9.90 -14.87 -17.65
C LEU A 57 9.96 -14.10 -16.31
N GLU A 58 9.98 -12.77 -16.34
CA GLU A 58 9.99 -11.96 -15.12
C GLU A 58 8.59 -11.96 -14.49
N SER A 59 8.51 -12.28 -13.20
CA SER A 59 7.24 -12.44 -12.47
C SER A 59 6.56 -11.11 -12.08
N ASP A 60 7.31 -10.01 -12.14
CA ASP A 60 6.89 -8.66 -11.74
C ASP A 60 6.27 -7.84 -12.89
N ILE A 61 6.08 -8.48 -14.06
CA ILE A 61 5.62 -7.83 -15.28
C ILE A 61 4.19 -8.28 -15.64
N LYS A 62 3.41 -7.30 -16.08
CA LYS A 62 2.09 -7.52 -16.68
C LYS A 62 2.01 -6.76 -18.01
N VAL A 63 1.72 -7.46 -19.10
CA VAL A 63 1.56 -6.86 -20.44
C VAL A 63 0.23 -6.10 -20.49
N ILE A 64 0.29 -4.83 -20.90
CA ILE A 64 -0.86 -3.97 -21.16
C ILE A 64 -1.29 -4.09 -22.60
N SER A 65 -0.33 -3.97 -23.51
CA SER A 65 -0.56 -4.11 -24.96
C SER A 65 0.65 -4.73 -25.64
N GLU A 66 0.39 -5.49 -26.70
CA GLU A 66 1.37 -6.12 -27.53
C GLU A 66 0.99 -5.95 -29.01
N GLU A 67 1.95 -5.56 -29.83
CA GLU A 67 1.85 -5.57 -31.28
C GLU A 67 2.99 -6.42 -31.83
N LYS A 68 2.64 -7.39 -32.67
CA LYS A 68 3.57 -8.33 -33.28
C LYS A 68 3.59 -8.13 -34.78
N PHE A 69 4.79 -7.98 -35.38
CA PHE A 69 4.96 -7.82 -36.80
C PHE A 69 6.20 -8.60 -37.31
N PRO A 70 6.20 -9.04 -38.56
CA PRO A 70 7.32 -9.82 -39.11
C PRO A 70 8.60 -9.00 -39.14
N ASP A 71 9.74 -9.61 -38.79
CA ASP A 71 11.06 -9.02 -38.97
C ASP A 71 11.47 -9.15 -40.42
N GLU A 72 11.25 -8.12 -41.24
CA GLU A 72 11.58 -8.10 -42.67
C GLU A 72 13.08 -8.29 -42.91
N TYR A 73 13.94 -7.78 -42.03
CA TYR A 73 15.36 -7.92 -42.14
C TYR A 73 15.82 -9.37 -41.93
N ALA A 74 15.34 -9.98 -40.85
CA ALA A 74 15.63 -11.36 -40.51
C ALA A 74 15.05 -12.33 -41.57
N LEU A 75 13.85 -12.05 -42.10
CA LEU A 75 13.23 -12.81 -43.19
C LEU A 75 14.12 -12.78 -44.48
N THR A 76 14.54 -11.58 -44.89
CA THR A 76 15.42 -11.43 -46.06
C THR A 76 16.74 -12.19 -45.88
N ARG A 77 17.31 -12.13 -44.69
CA ARG A 77 18.53 -12.84 -44.32
C ARG A 77 18.35 -14.36 -44.36
N LEU A 78 17.23 -14.84 -43.85
CA LEU A 78 16.86 -16.26 -43.82
C LEU A 78 16.66 -16.80 -45.24
N GLU A 79 16.05 -16.03 -46.14
CA GLU A 79 15.92 -16.38 -47.58
C GLU A 79 17.28 -16.47 -48.28
N GLN A 80 18.19 -15.54 -48.00
CA GLN A 80 19.56 -15.59 -48.51
C GLN A 80 20.30 -16.85 -48.07
N LEU A 81 20.20 -17.19 -46.76
CA LEU A 81 20.82 -18.39 -46.22
C LEU A 81 20.23 -19.68 -46.81
N LYS A 82 18.90 -19.74 -47.04
CA LYS A 82 18.26 -20.86 -47.72
C LYS A 82 18.75 -21.01 -49.16
N GLN A 83 18.95 -19.91 -49.90
CA GLN A 83 19.48 -19.94 -51.25
C GLN A 83 20.93 -20.41 -51.28
N GLU A 84 21.77 -19.92 -50.36
CA GLU A 84 23.17 -20.34 -50.23
C GLU A 84 23.30 -21.85 -49.88
N ALA A 85 22.46 -22.33 -48.99
CA ALA A 85 22.42 -23.75 -48.61
C ALA A 85 21.96 -24.65 -49.74
N ALA A 86 20.94 -24.23 -50.50
CA ALA A 86 20.48 -24.95 -51.68
C ALA A 86 21.57 -25.09 -52.76
N LEU A 87 22.38 -24.06 -52.94
CA LEU A 87 23.54 -24.10 -53.84
C LEU A 87 24.62 -25.07 -53.38
N ASN A 88 24.75 -25.27 -52.06
CA ASN A 88 25.72 -26.18 -51.46
C ASN A 88 25.16 -27.61 -51.24
N GLY A 89 23.92 -27.87 -51.67
CA GLY A 89 23.28 -29.18 -51.49
C GLY A 89 22.92 -29.55 -50.08
N GLN A 90 22.75 -28.53 -49.20
CA GLN A 90 22.31 -28.67 -47.82
C GLN A 90 20.85 -28.25 -47.71
N GLU A 91 20.03 -29.07 -47.08
CA GLU A 91 18.66 -28.67 -46.67
C GLU A 91 18.72 -27.96 -45.29
N ILE A 92 18.21 -26.75 -45.23
CA ILE A 92 17.96 -26.05 -43.95
C ILE A 92 16.55 -26.41 -43.52
N GLU A 93 16.42 -26.93 -42.29
CA GLU A 93 15.14 -27.13 -41.65
C GLU A 93 14.33 -25.82 -41.66
N ASP A 94 12.99 -25.95 -41.77
CA ASP A 94 12.10 -24.79 -41.72
C ASP A 94 12.22 -24.08 -40.37
N ALA A 95 12.99 -23.00 -40.34
CA ALA A 95 13.08 -22.13 -39.17
C ALA A 95 11.76 -21.33 -39.01
N PRO A 96 11.29 -21.16 -37.79
CA PRO A 96 10.11 -20.36 -37.55
C PRO A 96 10.30 -18.93 -38.06
N THR A 97 9.20 -18.33 -38.52
CA THR A 97 9.21 -16.95 -39.00
C THR A 97 9.62 -16.02 -37.86
N PRO A 98 10.68 -15.22 -37.98
CA PRO A 98 11.07 -14.29 -36.93
C PRO A 98 10.08 -13.10 -36.88
N TYR A 99 9.72 -12.73 -35.67
CA TYR A 99 8.86 -11.58 -35.40
C TYR A 99 9.56 -10.57 -34.51
N LEU A 100 9.10 -9.32 -34.61
CA LEU A 100 9.41 -8.24 -33.69
C LEU A 100 8.16 -7.89 -32.88
N HIS A 101 8.37 -7.56 -31.61
CA HIS A 101 7.33 -7.21 -30.69
C HIS A 101 7.51 -5.79 -30.21
N ASN A 102 6.45 -5.00 -30.29
CA ASN A 102 6.30 -3.75 -29.56
C ASN A 102 5.37 -4.01 -28.38
N CYS A 103 5.81 -3.78 -27.18
CA CYS A 103 4.97 -4.02 -26.02
C CYS A 103 5.04 -2.87 -25.01
N ILE A 104 3.90 -2.65 -24.37
CA ILE A 104 3.76 -1.79 -23.20
C ILE A 104 3.53 -2.70 -22.01
N ILE A 105 4.42 -2.63 -21.05
CA ILE A 105 4.34 -3.43 -19.83
C ILE A 105 4.14 -2.57 -18.60
N LYS A 106 3.51 -3.15 -17.60
CA LYS A 106 3.40 -2.64 -16.25
C LYS A 106 4.33 -3.47 -15.36
N ARG A 107 5.37 -2.84 -14.84
CA ARG A 107 6.31 -3.47 -13.91
C ARG A 107 5.95 -3.05 -12.49
N THR A 108 5.70 -4.02 -11.61
CA THR A 108 5.40 -3.80 -10.21
C THR A 108 6.64 -4.13 -9.38
N ARG A 109 7.26 -3.11 -8.79
CA ARG A 109 8.43 -3.30 -7.92
C ARG A 109 8.01 -3.12 -6.47
N ASN A 110 8.27 -4.12 -5.65
CA ASN A 110 8.14 -3.97 -4.20
C ASN A 110 9.24 -3.02 -3.70
N THR A 111 8.82 -1.87 -3.17
CA THR A 111 9.70 -0.87 -2.56
C THR A 111 9.56 -0.85 -1.05
N GLY A 112 9.16 -1.98 -0.47
CA GLY A 112 8.94 -2.12 0.96
C GLY A 112 10.06 -1.53 1.80
N LYS A 113 9.69 -0.76 2.82
CA LYS A 113 10.62 -0.10 3.73
C LYS A 113 10.05 0.05 5.13
N VAL A 114 10.95 0.17 6.10
CA VAL A 114 10.54 0.54 7.46
C VAL A 114 10.07 1.99 7.45
N LYS A 115 8.84 2.23 7.87
CA LYS A 115 8.26 3.55 8.06
C LYS A 115 8.15 3.90 9.54
N ILE A 116 8.46 5.13 9.86
CA ILE A 116 8.40 5.69 11.22
C ILE A 116 7.53 6.93 11.15
N GLU A 117 6.39 6.91 11.83
CA GLU A 117 5.37 7.94 11.76
C GLU A 117 4.97 8.42 13.14
N ASN A 118 4.86 9.74 13.32
CA ASN A 118 4.31 10.32 14.53
C ASN A 118 2.79 10.18 14.51
N ILE A 119 2.25 9.72 15.61
CA ILE A 119 0.81 9.63 15.82
C ILE A 119 0.41 10.75 16.77
N PRO A 120 -0.50 11.64 16.36
CA PRO A 120 -1.07 12.64 17.25
C PRO A 120 -1.70 11.99 18.46
N PRO A 121 -1.48 12.50 19.68
CA PRO A 121 -2.03 11.89 20.91
C PRO A 121 -3.54 11.67 20.88
N GLU A 122 -4.29 12.54 20.21
CA GLU A 122 -5.75 12.41 20.03
C GLU A 122 -6.19 11.27 19.11
N GLU A 123 -5.30 10.76 18.27
CA GLU A 123 -5.55 9.63 17.38
C GLU A 123 -5.17 8.28 18.01
N PHE A 124 -4.46 8.34 19.15
CA PHE A 124 -3.99 7.16 19.84
C PHE A 124 -4.91 6.78 20.99
N LEU A 125 -5.43 5.58 20.95
CA LEU A 125 -6.33 5.02 21.97
C LEU A 125 -5.64 3.87 22.70
N ILE A 126 -5.69 3.88 24.02
CA ILE A 126 -5.13 2.82 24.85
C ILE A 126 -6.08 2.46 25.98
N GLN A 127 -6.08 1.21 26.40
CA GLN A 127 -6.83 0.76 27.56
C GLN A 127 -6.47 1.60 28.81
N ARG A 128 -7.47 2.17 29.45
CA ARG A 128 -7.28 3.09 30.59
C ARG A 128 -6.51 2.51 31.79
N SER A 129 -6.59 1.19 31.98
CA SER A 129 -5.90 0.51 33.09
C SER A 129 -4.45 0.10 32.75
N ALA A 130 -4.02 0.23 31.51
CA ALA A 130 -2.68 -0.16 31.10
C ALA A 130 -1.63 0.81 31.66
N LYS A 131 -0.50 0.26 32.11
CA LYS A 131 0.65 1.03 32.60
C LYS A 131 1.68 1.28 31.50
N SER A 132 1.69 0.44 30.47
CA SER A 132 2.54 0.58 29.30
C SER A 132 1.80 0.06 28.06
N ILE A 133 2.31 0.41 26.87
CA ILE A 133 1.74 -0.07 25.60
C ILE A 133 1.86 -1.60 25.49
N GLU A 134 2.97 -2.18 25.93
CA GLU A 134 3.23 -3.63 25.83
C GLU A 134 2.30 -4.47 26.72
N GLU A 135 1.93 -3.93 27.91
CA GLU A 135 1.01 -4.59 28.85
C GLU A 135 -0.45 -4.43 28.45
N ALA A 136 -0.78 -3.44 27.59
CA ALA A 136 -2.15 -3.15 27.21
C ALA A 136 -2.80 -4.35 26.50
N ASN A 137 -4.07 -4.61 26.85
CA ASN A 137 -4.89 -5.59 26.14
C ASN A 137 -5.56 -5.00 24.89
N PHE A 138 -5.61 -3.66 24.81
CA PHE A 138 -6.17 -2.93 23.69
C PHE A 138 -5.40 -1.64 23.46
N VAL A 139 -4.96 -1.45 22.21
CA VAL A 139 -4.37 -0.22 21.69
C VAL A 139 -4.95 -0.01 20.29
N ALA A 140 -5.27 1.23 19.92
CA ALA A 140 -5.75 1.53 18.59
C ALA A 140 -5.20 2.87 18.08
N HIS A 141 -5.07 2.96 16.78
CA HIS A 141 -4.82 4.18 16.03
C HIS A 141 -6.07 4.51 15.23
N ARG A 142 -6.62 5.67 15.48
CA ARG A 142 -7.79 6.22 14.80
C ARG A 142 -7.31 7.16 13.69
N VAL A 143 -7.74 6.94 12.46
CA VAL A 143 -7.34 7.75 11.31
C VAL A 143 -8.54 7.99 10.38
N MET A 144 -8.61 9.16 9.78
CA MET A 144 -9.56 9.43 8.70
C MET A 144 -8.96 8.97 7.37
N LYS A 145 -9.72 8.21 6.61
CA LYS A 145 -9.38 7.72 5.28
C LYS A 145 -10.51 8.02 4.31
N THR A 146 -10.19 8.34 3.06
CA THR A 146 -11.22 8.47 2.04
C THR A 146 -11.71 7.09 1.58
N ARG A 147 -12.92 7.02 1.01
CA ARG A 147 -13.40 5.77 0.37
C ARG A 147 -12.42 5.29 -0.69
N SER A 148 -11.90 6.20 -1.51
CA SER A 148 -10.90 5.90 -2.53
C SER A 148 -9.65 5.24 -1.93
N ASP A 149 -9.12 5.77 -0.81
CA ASP A 149 -7.96 5.20 -0.13
C ASP A 149 -8.22 3.76 0.33
N LEU A 150 -9.41 3.48 0.87
CA LEU A 150 -9.78 2.14 1.33
C LEU A 150 -9.88 1.14 0.18
N ILE A 151 -10.44 1.55 -0.96
CA ILE A 151 -10.51 0.72 -2.17
C ILE A 151 -9.09 0.47 -2.72
N GLU A 152 -8.22 1.49 -2.75
CA GLU A 152 -6.83 1.36 -3.17
C GLU A 152 -6.02 0.42 -2.26
N MET A 153 -6.33 0.40 -0.97
CA MET A 153 -5.76 -0.55 -0.01
C MET A 153 -6.25 -2.00 -0.24
N GLY A 154 -7.21 -2.21 -1.13
CA GLY A 154 -7.69 -3.54 -1.54
C GLY A 154 -8.90 -4.06 -0.78
N TYR A 155 -9.58 -3.22 0.00
CA TYR A 155 -10.83 -3.61 0.65
C TYR A 155 -12.00 -3.69 -0.35
N ASP A 156 -12.98 -4.53 -0.03
CA ASP A 156 -14.14 -4.77 -0.87
C ASP A 156 -15.00 -3.51 -1.01
N GLN A 157 -15.26 -3.09 -2.25
CA GLN A 157 -16.02 -1.89 -2.56
C GLN A 157 -17.43 -1.95 -2.00
N ASP A 158 -18.11 -3.11 -2.08
CA ASP A 158 -19.49 -3.26 -1.60
C ASP A 158 -19.56 -3.02 -0.08
N ILE A 159 -18.55 -3.49 0.67
CA ILE A 159 -18.47 -3.24 2.12
C ILE A 159 -18.23 -1.75 2.40
N ILE A 160 -17.35 -1.09 1.62
CA ILE A 160 -17.01 0.31 1.82
C ILE A 160 -18.19 1.22 1.49
N ASP A 161 -18.98 0.90 0.45
CA ASP A 161 -20.14 1.68 0.06
C ASP A 161 -21.28 1.60 1.11
N ASP A 162 -21.39 0.47 1.80
CA ASP A 162 -22.34 0.28 2.90
C ASP A 162 -21.90 0.88 4.24
N LEU A 163 -20.64 1.38 4.36
CA LEU A 163 -20.16 1.98 5.59
C LEU A 163 -20.94 3.28 5.91
N PRO A 164 -21.43 3.42 7.12
CA PRO A 164 -22.04 4.66 7.57
C PRO A 164 -20.98 5.76 7.59
N THR A 165 -21.16 6.79 6.79
CA THR A 165 -20.31 7.97 6.76
C THR A 165 -20.45 8.76 8.05
N THR A 166 -19.35 9.22 8.59
CA THR A 166 -19.35 10.08 9.78
C THR A 166 -19.79 11.48 9.37
N ASN A 167 -21.10 11.70 9.28
CA ASN A 167 -21.65 13.04 9.13
C ASN A 167 -21.41 13.82 10.42
N GLY A 168 -20.20 14.36 10.60
CA GLY A 168 -19.90 15.50 11.47
C GLY A 168 -20.21 15.40 12.98
N ILE A 169 -20.56 14.22 13.53
CA ILE A 169 -21.23 14.14 14.84
C ILE A 169 -20.27 13.89 16.02
N LEU A 170 -19.03 13.47 15.77
CA LEU A 170 -18.08 13.24 16.86
C LEU A 170 -16.77 14.01 16.62
N LEU A 171 -16.87 15.32 16.50
CA LEU A 171 -15.72 16.16 16.74
C LEU A 171 -15.48 16.16 18.25
N ASP A 172 -14.45 15.48 18.73
CA ASP A 172 -13.94 15.65 20.07
C ASP A 172 -13.71 17.15 20.34
N ASP A 173 -14.01 17.61 21.55
CA ASP A 173 -13.85 19.03 21.94
C ASP A 173 -12.43 19.54 21.62
N GLU A 174 -11.42 18.69 21.61
CA GLU A 174 -10.04 19.02 21.30
C GLU A 174 -9.82 19.24 19.77
N ARG A 175 -10.51 18.48 18.92
CA ARG A 175 -10.55 18.74 17.47
C ARG A 175 -11.30 20.03 17.14
N LEU A 176 -12.43 20.28 17.82
CA LEU A 176 -13.19 21.53 17.70
C LEU A 176 -12.34 22.74 18.07
N GLN A 177 -11.48 22.66 19.09
CA GLN A 177 -10.58 23.76 19.46
C GLN A 177 -9.51 24.06 18.43
N ARG A 178 -9.06 23.06 17.64
CA ARG A 178 -8.11 23.28 16.54
C ARG A 178 -8.76 23.83 15.29
N VAL A 179 -10.04 23.57 15.09
CA VAL A 179 -10.83 23.97 13.91
C VAL A 179 -11.64 25.26 14.17
N SER A 180 -11.68 25.73 15.44
CA SER A 180 -12.54 26.87 15.86
C SER A 180 -12.27 28.22 15.18
N ASP A 181 -11.20 28.32 14.38
CA ASP A 181 -10.91 29.53 13.57
C ASP A 181 -11.39 29.41 12.10
N ILE A 182 -12.06 28.30 11.74
CA ILE A 182 -12.60 28.09 10.40
C ILE A 182 -14.12 28.12 10.47
N ASP A 183 -14.74 29.05 9.72
CA ASP A 183 -16.20 29.23 9.62
C ASP A 183 -16.98 27.91 9.64
N GLU A 184 -18.12 27.91 10.37
CA GLU A 184 -19.05 26.81 10.68
C GLU A 184 -19.70 26.12 9.44
N THR A 185 -18.96 25.88 8.37
CA THR A 185 -19.47 25.03 7.29
C THR A 185 -19.12 23.57 7.63
N PRO A 186 -20.11 22.69 7.77
CA PRO A 186 -19.81 21.27 7.93
C PRO A 186 -18.98 20.81 6.71
N PHE A 187 -17.80 20.25 6.97
CA PHE A 187 -16.88 19.70 5.98
C PHE A 187 -17.45 18.53 5.14
N ASN A 188 -18.78 18.41 5.06
CA ASN A 188 -19.50 17.30 4.45
C ASN A 188 -19.96 17.53 3.00
N ASP A 189 -19.56 18.61 2.37
CA ASP A 189 -19.71 18.73 0.92
C ASP A 189 -18.46 18.18 0.22
N ALA A 190 -18.18 16.90 0.41
CA ALA A 190 -17.26 16.20 -0.47
C ALA A 190 -17.84 16.29 -1.89
N PRO A 191 -17.14 16.92 -2.85
CA PRO A 191 -17.68 17.12 -4.20
C PRO A 191 -17.90 15.80 -4.95
N ASP A 192 -17.37 14.69 -4.41
CA ASP A 192 -17.49 13.36 -4.94
C ASP A 192 -17.54 12.34 -3.78
N ASP A 193 -18.36 11.33 -3.90
CA ASP A 193 -18.54 10.26 -2.90
C ASP A 193 -17.22 9.50 -2.63
N SER A 194 -16.34 9.39 -3.61
CA SER A 194 -15.01 8.78 -3.49
C SER A 194 -14.09 9.49 -2.49
N THR A 195 -14.30 10.79 -2.29
CA THR A 195 -13.51 11.63 -1.36
C THR A 195 -14.14 11.74 0.02
N THR A 196 -15.27 11.06 0.25
CA THR A 196 -15.92 11.01 1.56
C THR A 196 -15.00 10.36 2.58
N GLU A 197 -14.78 11.04 3.71
CA GLU A 197 -13.94 10.55 4.79
C GLU A 197 -14.68 9.56 5.68
N ILE A 198 -14.02 8.46 5.99
CA ILE A 198 -14.47 7.40 6.87
C ILE A 198 -13.47 7.24 8.00
N GLU A 199 -13.95 7.15 9.23
CA GLU A 199 -13.12 6.90 10.39
C GLU A 199 -12.70 5.42 10.41
N VAL A 200 -11.39 5.18 10.48
CA VAL A 200 -10.78 3.85 10.49
C VAL A 200 -10.00 3.66 11.77
N TYR A 201 -10.16 2.52 12.39
CA TYR A 201 -9.47 2.12 13.60
C TYR A 201 -8.57 0.92 13.31
N GLU A 202 -7.28 1.09 13.46
CA GLU A 202 -6.30 0.02 13.46
C GLU A 202 -6.07 -0.44 14.90
N CYS A 203 -6.72 -1.52 15.28
CA CYS A 203 -6.75 -2.03 16.64
C CYS A 203 -5.75 -3.16 16.84
N TYR A 204 -5.03 -3.12 17.95
CA TYR A 204 -4.19 -4.22 18.43
C TYR A 204 -4.82 -4.70 19.74
N VAL A 205 -5.37 -5.91 19.70
CA VAL A 205 -6.17 -6.46 20.81
C VAL A 205 -5.74 -7.87 21.16
N LYS A 206 -5.65 -8.16 22.46
CA LYS A 206 -5.44 -9.51 22.97
C LYS A 206 -6.79 -10.17 23.17
N VAL A 207 -7.09 -11.19 22.38
CA VAL A 207 -8.38 -11.91 22.39
C VAL A 207 -8.13 -13.40 22.13
N ASP A 208 -8.88 -14.23 22.83
CA ASP A 208 -8.93 -15.68 22.60
C ASP A 208 -9.86 -15.94 21.40
N MET A 209 -9.27 -16.26 20.24
CA MET A 209 -10.02 -16.49 19.00
C MET A 209 -10.38 -17.96 18.79
N ASP A 210 -9.58 -18.88 19.30
CA ASP A 210 -9.78 -20.32 19.12
C ASP A 210 -10.50 -20.98 20.29
N GLY A 211 -10.67 -20.26 21.41
CA GLY A 211 -11.41 -20.72 22.59
C GLY A 211 -10.57 -21.65 23.48
N ASP A 212 -9.26 -21.60 23.39
CA ASP A 212 -8.35 -22.40 24.22
C ASP A 212 -8.10 -21.80 25.62
N GLY A 213 -8.57 -20.58 25.86
CA GLY A 213 -8.41 -19.82 27.12
C GLY A 213 -7.14 -18.97 27.16
N VAL A 214 -6.35 -18.92 26.10
CA VAL A 214 -5.16 -18.08 25.96
C VAL A 214 -5.46 -16.93 24.99
N ALA A 215 -5.21 -15.68 25.41
CA ALA A 215 -5.42 -14.54 24.53
C ALA A 215 -4.23 -14.32 23.60
N GLU A 216 -4.50 -14.25 22.31
CA GLU A 216 -3.53 -13.96 21.26
C GLU A 216 -3.61 -12.48 20.87
N LEU A 217 -2.46 -11.91 20.45
CA LEU A 217 -2.43 -10.57 19.92
C LEU A 217 -2.92 -10.59 18.45
N ARG A 218 -3.95 -9.78 18.18
CA ARG A 218 -4.54 -9.65 16.84
C ARG A 218 -4.51 -8.19 16.40
N LYS A 219 -4.22 -7.99 15.11
CA LYS A 219 -4.43 -6.72 14.43
C LYS A 219 -5.79 -6.77 13.74
N ILE A 220 -6.69 -5.88 14.13
CA ILE A 220 -8.05 -5.79 13.59
C ILE A 220 -8.24 -4.38 13.02
N ILE A 221 -8.67 -4.30 11.77
CA ILE A 221 -9.01 -3.02 11.13
C ILE A 221 -10.52 -2.91 11.07
N CYS A 222 -11.04 -1.84 11.66
CA CYS A 222 -12.46 -1.53 11.67
C CYS A 222 -12.71 -0.18 11.02
N ALA A 223 -13.87 -0.01 10.39
CA ALA A 223 -14.25 1.25 9.76
C ALA A 223 -15.70 1.67 10.09
N GLY A 224 -15.92 2.98 10.02
CA GLY A 224 -17.21 3.60 10.21
C GLY A 224 -17.71 3.59 11.64
N THR A 225 -18.85 4.24 11.89
CA THR A 225 -19.47 4.35 13.21
C THR A 225 -20.00 3.00 13.74
N GLY A 226 -20.18 2.02 12.87
CA GLY A 226 -20.59 0.66 13.22
C GLY A 226 -19.43 -0.28 13.56
N PHE A 227 -18.18 0.17 13.49
CA PHE A 227 -16.99 -0.64 13.69
C PHE A 227 -17.01 -1.93 12.84
N VAL A 228 -17.35 -1.79 11.56
CA VAL A 228 -17.35 -2.92 10.63
C VAL A 228 -15.92 -3.42 10.46
N ILE A 229 -15.71 -4.70 10.72
CA ILE A 229 -14.38 -5.32 10.60
C ILE A 229 -14.04 -5.48 9.12
N LEU A 230 -12.99 -4.80 8.68
CA LEU A 230 -12.45 -4.92 7.31
C LEU A 230 -11.38 -6.01 7.23
N ASP A 231 -10.59 -6.17 8.30
CA ASP A 231 -9.50 -7.14 8.34
C ASP A 231 -9.24 -7.64 9.77
N ASN A 232 -8.74 -8.88 9.90
CA ASN A 232 -8.38 -9.50 11.17
C ASN A 232 -7.24 -10.50 10.98
N MET A 233 -6.04 -10.12 11.39
CA MET A 233 -4.83 -10.92 11.22
C MET A 233 -4.08 -11.12 12.54
N PRO A 234 -3.34 -12.25 12.71
CA PRO A 234 -2.45 -12.43 13.84
C PRO A 234 -1.31 -11.41 13.80
N CYS A 235 -0.85 -10.99 14.96
CA CYS A 235 0.22 -10.01 15.09
C CYS A 235 1.17 -10.41 16.23
N ASP A 236 2.49 -10.24 16.01
CA ASP A 236 3.49 -10.63 17.00
C ASP A 236 3.80 -9.52 18.02
N PHE A 237 3.58 -8.26 17.66
CA PHE A 237 3.90 -7.11 18.51
C PHE A 237 3.03 -5.89 18.21
N ILE A 238 2.94 -4.99 19.17
CA ILE A 238 2.28 -3.69 19.04
C ILE A 238 3.31 -2.67 18.50
N PRO A 239 3.10 -2.05 17.33
CA PRO A 239 4.12 -1.24 16.65
C PRO A 239 4.22 0.20 17.15
N PHE A 240 3.76 0.50 18.35
CA PHE A 240 3.80 1.84 18.93
C PHE A 240 4.87 1.97 20.01
N CYS A 241 5.52 3.13 20.05
CA CYS A 241 6.45 3.53 21.10
C CYS A 241 5.99 4.85 21.71
N SER A 242 5.94 4.93 23.04
CA SER A 242 5.59 6.15 23.76
C SER A 242 6.79 6.80 24.42
N LEU A 243 6.75 8.12 24.49
CA LEU A 243 7.63 8.96 25.30
C LEU A 243 6.75 9.80 26.23
N THR A 244 6.89 9.56 27.53
CA THR A 244 6.11 10.23 28.60
C THR A 244 7.04 10.96 29.53
#